data_244bd2f1feeca33a690c2f8ae638a3ee
#
_entry.id   244bd2f1feeca33a690c2f8ae638a3ee
#
_cell.length_a   1.000
_cell.length_b   1.000
_cell.length_c   1.000
_cell.angle_alpha   90.00
_cell.angle_beta   90.00
_cell.angle_gamma   90.00
#
_symmetry.space_group_name_H-M   'P 1'
#
loop_
_entity.id
_entity.type
_entity.pdbx_description
1 polymer ?
#
loop_
_entity_poly.entity_id
_entity_poly.type
_entity_poly.pdbx_seq_one_letter_code
_entity_poly.pdbx_strand_id
1 'polypeptide(L)'
;MTKKILSVILAALMLLTVSVPAFAANEAAAPSGDVLQFGEDGKFQILVLADVQDDNPVNEDTLQYIREALDTVKPDLVVFNGDNITIDDKAAYDQLMQPLIERGQKFTFVFGNHDVEDRSFTHEDILEIYQSYEGCLAYDADPALHGCANHNLPILSSDGTKVAFNLWMFDSGDYLTNEDGSWYYDEYDSRVYDCVRKDQIEWYKNESKKLEEANGGKVPSIAFEHIITEEGVAAILPKMPSFLGILGRSFNNGNAYSFVPVFTRIKDGFILEPPCPSPDNEGQWDAFVERGDVLGCVFGHDHVNSFIAEYNGVDAIMTPGITSESYNDPMLRGGRIITIDENDPWNYETEMLHFHALALKEGSLIPEVTGQSIASFRLQEFLLGISEVALKIGQVLTFFIR
;
A
#
# COMPACT_ATOMS: atom_id res chain seq x y z
N MET A 1 20.45 35.11 -54.42
CA MET A 1 20.88 34.96 -53.00
C MET A 1 19.79 34.52 -52.06
N THR A 2 18.50 34.65 -52.41
CA THR A 2 17.36 34.37 -51.52
C THR A 2 16.95 32.89 -51.41
N LYS A 3 17.30 32.04 -52.37
CA LYS A 3 16.93 30.58 -52.29
C LYS A 3 17.90 29.72 -51.46
N LYS A 4 19.15 30.15 -51.22
CA LYS A 4 20.11 29.42 -50.40
C LYS A 4 19.97 29.71 -48.89
N ILE A 5 19.39 30.86 -48.53
CA ILE A 5 19.14 31.23 -47.11
C ILE A 5 17.92 30.49 -46.56
N LEU A 6 16.90 30.24 -47.42
CA LEU A 6 15.71 29.49 -46.99
C LEU A 6 15.97 27.99 -46.73
N SER A 7 16.94 27.40 -47.47
CA SER A 7 17.34 25.99 -47.26
C SER A 7 18.16 25.75 -45.99
N VAL A 8 18.91 26.77 -45.53
CA VAL A 8 19.71 26.69 -44.28
C VAL A 8 18.80 26.85 -43.05
N ILE A 9 17.75 27.70 -43.16
CA ILE A 9 16.79 27.89 -42.07
C ILE A 9 15.88 26.63 -41.92
N LEU A 10 15.50 25.97 -43.02
CA LEU A 10 14.73 24.70 -42.94
C LEU A 10 15.55 23.53 -42.44
N ALA A 11 16.88 23.51 -42.71
CA ALA A 11 17.77 22.48 -42.19
C ALA A 11 18.13 22.70 -40.69
N ALA A 12 18.09 23.96 -40.20
CA ALA A 12 18.28 24.27 -38.80
C ALA A 12 17.03 24.03 -37.94
N LEU A 13 15.83 24.01 -38.53
CA LEU A 13 14.59 23.68 -37.84
C LEU A 13 14.31 22.14 -37.77
N MET A 14 15.05 21.32 -38.51
CA MET A 14 14.96 19.83 -38.46
C MET A 14 15.99 19.18 -37.51
N LEU A 15 16.83 19.96 -36.84
CA LEU A 15 17.85 19.45 -35.91
C LEU A 15 17.56 19.77 -34.44
N LEU A 16 16.36 20.21 -34.12
CA LEU A 16 15.82 20.25 -32.77
C LEU A 16 14.74 19.14 -32.59
N THR A 17 15.05 17.95 -33.03
CA THR A 17 14.50 16.78 -32.37
C THR A 17 15.21 16.69 -31.03
N VAL A 18 14.59 17.29 -30.02
CA VAL A 18 14.88 16.93 -28.64
C VAL A 18 14.76 15.42 -28.60
N SER A 19 15.90 14.73 -28.56
CA SER A 19 15.92 13.33 -28.16
C SER A 19 15.46 13.35 -26.72
N VAL A 20 14.15 13.13 -26.50
CA VAL A 20 13.66 12.63 -25.22
C VAL A 20 14.49 11.39 -24.96
N PRO A 21 15.30 11.33 -23.88
CA PRO A 21 15.91 10.06 -23.51
C PRO A 21 14.73 9.10 -23.38
N ALA A 22 14.65 8.11 -24.26
CA ALA A 22 13.79 6.98 -24.01
C ALA A 22 14.28 6.47 -22.65
N PHE A 23 13.48 6.61 -21.61
CA PHE A 23 13.68 5.87 -20.39
C PHE A 23 13.71 4.42 -20.86
N ALA A 24 14.92 3.86 -20.94
CA ALA A 24 15.08 2.44 -21.06
C ALA A 24 14.50 1.88 -19.77
N ALA A 25 13.22 1.47 -19.81
CA ALA A 25 12.72 0.55 -18.83
C ALA A 25 13.75 -0.57 -18.76
N ASN A 26 14.22 -0.89 -17.55
CA ASN A 26 15.12 -2.00 -17.32
C ASN A 26 14.62 -3.21 -18.08
N GLU A 27 15.54 -4.08 -18.56
CA GLU A 27 15.19 -5.27 -19.37
C GLU A 27 14.40 -6.36 -18.60
N ALA A 28 14.03 -6.14 -17.34
CA ALA A 28 12.89 -6.81 -16.70
C ALA A 28 11.63 -6.02 -17.08
N ALA A 29 11.06 -6.33 -18.22
CA ALA A 29 9.95 -5.60 -18.82
C ALA A 29 8.73 -5.61 -17.88
N ALA A 30 8.24 -4.44 -17.49
CA ALA A 30 6.84 -4.29 -17.12
C ALA A 30 5.98 -4.96 -18.20
N PRO A 31 5.09 -5.91 -17.86
CA PRO A 31 4.44 -6.80 -18.84
C PRO A 31 3.50 -6.10 -19.81
N SER A 32 3.11 -4.87 -19.59
CA SER A 32 2.26 -4.09 -20.50
C SER A 32 2.85 -2.70 -20.70
N GLY A 33 2.77 -2.17 -21.92
CA GLY A 33 3.19 -0.82 -22.25
C GLY A 33 2.37 0.30 -21.61
N ASP A 34 1.68 0.03 -20.50
CA ASP A 34 0.80 0.94 -19.77
C ASP A 34 1.59 1.75 -18.75
N VAL A 35 2.01 2.92 -19.19
CA VAL A 35 2.71 3.89 -18.35
C VAL A 35 1.70 4.57 -17.42
N LEU A 36 2.05 4.72 -16.13
CA LEU A 36 1.32 5.59 -15.21
C LEU A 36 1.73 7.04 -15.45
N GLN A 37 0.75 7.94 -15.47
CA GLN A 37 0.97 9.35 -15.74
C GLN A 37 -0.09 10.20 -15.04
N PHE A 38 0.30 11.34 -14.52
CA PHE A 38 -0.66 12.32 -13.98
C PHE A 38 -1.66 12.76 -15.06
N GLY A 39 -2.92 12.89 -14.65
CA GLY A 39 -3.97 13.44 -15.51
C GLY A 39 -3.74 14.91 -15.85
N GLU A 40 -4.58 15.46 -16.76
CA GLU A 40 -4.53 16.89 -17.13
C GLU A 40 -4.82 17.82 -15.94
N ASP A 41 -5.52 17.34 -14.91
CA ASP A 41 -5.80 18.08 -13.67
C ASP A 41 -4.62 18.07 -12.68
N GLY A 42 -3.53 17.37 -13.01
CA GLY A 42 -2.34 17.24 -12.18
C GLY A 42 -2.53 16.37 -10.93
N LYS A 43 -3.59 15.56 -10.89
CA LYS A 43 -3.85 14.64 -9.78
C LYS A 43 -3.60 13.19 -10.20
N PHE A 44 -3.25 12.37 -9.21
CA PHE A 44 -3.16 10.92 -9.33
C PHE A 44 -3.77 10.29 -8.08
N GLN A 45 -4.79 9.46 -8.27
CA GLN A 45 -5.52 8.83 -7.17
C GLN A 45 -5.24 7.33 -7.12
N ILE A 46 -4.88 6.85 -5.93
CA ILE A 46 -4.66 5.44 -5.63
C ILE A 46 -5.76 4.98 -4.67
N LEU A 47 -6.43 3.88 -5.00
CA LEU A 47 -7.30 3.17 -4.07
C LEU A 47 -6.53 1.96 -3.51
N VAL A 48 -6.29 1.95 -2.22
CA VAL A 48 -5.64 0.84 -1.50
C VAL A 48 -6.71 -0.03 -0.89
N LEU A 49 -6.64 -1.33 -1.17
CA LEU A 49 -7.49 -2.38 -0.62
C LEU A 49 -6.58 -3.40 0.07
N ALA A 50 -6.71 -3.56 1.38
CA ALA A 50 -5.91 -4.49 2.17
C ALA A 50 -6.80 -5.59 2.76
N ASP A 51 -6.21 -6.73 3.03
CA ASP A 51 -6.84 -7.80 3.79
C ASP A 51 -8.26 -8.12 3.28
N VAL A 52 -8.35 -8.46 2.00
CA VAL A 52 -9.58 -8.97 1.39
C VAL A 52 -9.94 -10.30 2.04
N GLN A 53 -8.95 -11.17 2.24
CA GLN A 53 -9.02 -12.47 2.93
C GLN A 53 -10.27 -13.26 2.59
N ASP A 54 -10.52 -13.43 1.31
CA ASP A 54 -11.71 -14.13 0.82
C ASP A 54 -11.34 -15.50 0.22
N ASP A 55 -12.33 -16.35 0.02
CA ASP A 55 -12.16 -17.70 -0.51
C ASP A 55 -13.04 -17.92 -1.77
N ASN A 56 -13.48 -19.13 -2.05
CA ASN A 56 -14.37 -19.44 -3.17
C ASN A 56 -15.72 -20.02 -2.68
N PRO A 57 -16.86 -19.33 -2.89
CA PRO A 57 -17.00 -18.08 -3.66
C PRO A 57 -16.59 -16.85 -2.86
N VAL A 58 -15.99 -15.85 -3.54
CA VAL A 58 -15.72 -14.52 -2.94
C VAL A 58 -17.03 -13.88 -2.47
N ASN A 59 -17.02 -13.30 -1.29
CA ASN A 59 -18.19 -12.67 -0.68
C ASN A 59 -18.76 -11.54 -1.54
N GLU A 60 -20.06 -11.60 -1.79
CA GLU A 60 -20.72 -10.61 -2.66
C GLU A 60 -20.68 -9.19 -2.05
N ASP A 61 -20.67 -9.03 -0.74
CA ASP A 61 -20.54 -7.71 -0.11
C ASP A 61 -19.12 -7.12 -0.30
N THR A 62 -18.06 -7.94 -0.31
CA THR A 62 -16.71 -7.53 -0.68
C THR A 62 -16.67 -7.09 -2.14
N LEU A 63 -17.21 -7.90 -3.06
CA LEU A 63 -17.27 -7.55 -4.48
C LEU A 63 -18.09 -6.29 -4.73
N GLN A 64 -19.22 -6.14 -4.04
CA GLN A 64 -20.08 -4.95 -4.17
C GLN A 64 -19.39 -3.69 -3.63
N TYR A 65 -18.67 -3.82 -2.51
CA TYR A 65 -17.85 -2.71 -2.01
C TYR A 65 -16.82 -2.27 -3.05
N ILE A 66 -16.08 -3.20 -3.65
CA ILE A 66 -15.07 -2.89 -4.67
C ILE A 66 -15.71 -2.20 -5.87
N ARG A 67 -16.85 -2.69 -6.38
CA ARG A 67 -17.58 -2.05 -7.49
C ARG A 67 -17.93 -0.61 -7.18
N GLU A 68 -18.54 -0.37 -6.01
CA GLU A 68 -18.97 0.97 -5.61
C GLU A 68 -17.79 1.90 -5.28
N ALA A 69 -16.70 1.36 -4.73
CA ALA A 69 -15.47 2.10 -4.50
C ALA A 69 -14.87 2.58 -5.83
N LEU A 70 -14.74 1.69 -6.81
CA LEU A 70 -14.25 2.03 -8.16
C LEU A 70 -15.12 3.08 -8.85
N ASP A 71 -16.45 2.94 -8.79
CA ASP A 71 -17.38 3.88 -9.42
C ASP A 71 -17.40 5.25 -8.72
N THR A 72 -17.10 5.28 -7.41
CA THR A 72 -17.07 6.49 -6.60
C THR A 72 -15.77 7.26 -6.75
N VAL A 73 -14.63 6.58 -6.61
CA VAL A 73 -13.29 7.17 -6.59
C VAL A 73 -12.79 7.39 -8.01
N LYS A 74 -13.00 6.40 -8.89
CA LYS A 74 -12.40 6.33 -10.23
C LYS A 74 -10.88 6.47 -10.18
N PRO A 75 -10.21 5.60 -9.41
CA PRO A 75 -8.78 5.74 -9.15
C PRO A 75 -7.97 5.50 -10.44
N ASP A 76 -6.81 6.13 -10.53
CA ASP A 76 -5.83 5.89 -11.60
C ASP A 76 -5.16 4.51 -11.42
N LEU A 77 -5.06 4.06 -10.16
CA LEU A 77 -4.46 2.77 -9.78
C LEU A 77 -5.18 2.18 -8.57
N VAL A 78 -5.38 0.86 -8.58
CA VAL A 78 -5.74 0.08 -7.38
C VAL A 78 -4.50 -0.64 -6.88
N VAL A 79 -4.25 -0.61 -5.58
CA VAL A 79 -3.21 -1.41 -4.91
C VAL A 79 -3.88 -2.38 -3.96
N PHE A 80 -3.76 -3.68 -4.23
CA PHE A 80 -4.09 -4.72 -3.27
C PHE A 80 -2.91 -4.91 -2.32
N ASN A 81 -3.11 -4.59 -1.06
CA ASN A 81 -2.00 -4.47 -0.09
C ASN A 81 -1.83 -5.72 0.78
N GLY A 82 -1.88 -6.89 0.14
CA GLY A 82 -1.66 -8.19 0.76
C GLY A 82 -2.92 -8.84 1.36
N ASP A 83 -2.82 -10.13 1.61
CA ASP A 83 -3.87 -11.00 2.16
C ASP A 83 -5.17 -10.92 1.33
N ASN A 84 -5.08 -11.26 0.05
CA ASN A 84 -6.18 -11.07 -0.89
C ASN A 84 -7.07 -12.31 -0.97
N ILE A 85 -6.52 -13.45 -1.40
CA ILE A 85 -7.21 -14.74 -1.49
C ILE A 85 -6.45 -15.75 -0.65
N THR A 86 -7.14 -16.41 0.28
CA THR A 86 -6.53 -17.29 1.28
C THR A 86 -6.51 -18.76 0.87
N ILE A 87 -6.97 -19.08 -0.35
CA ILE A 87 -6.99 -20.42 -0.91
C ILE A 87 -6.35 -20.47 -2.29
N ASP A 88 -5.77 -21.59 -2.64
CA ASP A 88 -5.15 -21.84 -3.93
C ASP A 88 -6.20 -22.26 -4.99
N ASP A 89 -7.14 -21.36 -5.27
CA ASP A 89 -8.19 -21.57 -6.27
C ASP A 89 -8.29 -20.35 -7.23
N LYS A 90 -7.85 -20.57 -8.47
CA LYS A 90 -7.92 -19.53 -9.52
C LYS A 90 -9.32 -18.92 -9.69
N ALA A 91 -10.39 -19.67 -9.38
CA ALA A 91 -11.74 -19.15 -9.51
C ALA A 91 -12.07 -18.04 -8.51
N ALA A 92 -11.41 -18.02 -7.34
CA ALA A 92 -11.52 -16.92 -6.38
C ALA A 92 -10.85 -15.65 -6.93
N TYR A 93 -9.65 -15.77 -7.50
CA TYR A 93 -8.97 -14.65 -8.16
C TYR A 93 -9.79 -14.11 -9.35
N ASP A 94 -10.38 -15.00 -10.17
CA ASP A 94 -11.24 -14.58 -11.30
C ASP A 94 -12.44 -13.75 -10.81
N GLN A 95 -13.05 -14.10 -9.67
CA GLN A 95 -14.16 -13.35 -9.07
C GLN A 95 -13.69 -12.02 -8.49
N LEU A 96 -12.59 -12.01 -7.73
CA LEU A 96 -12.04 -10.79 -7.13
C LEU A 96 -11.63 -9.75 -8.18
N MET A 97 -11.05 -10.19 -9.30
CA MET A 97 -10.59 -9.30 -10.37
C MET A 97 -11.71 -8.83 -11.30
N GLN A 98 -12.87 -9.50 -11.32
CA GLN A 98 -13.96 -9.15 -12.24
C GLN A 98 -14.38 -7.66 -12.17
N PRO A 99 -14.58 -7.03 -10.99
CA PRO A 99 -14.94 -5.61 -10.89
C PRO A 99 -13.93 -4.67 -11.57
N LEU A 100 -12.64 -5.02 -11.53
CA LEU A 100 -11.56 -4.24 -12.14
C LEU A 100 -11.55 -4.42 -13.67
N ILE A 101 -11.63 -5.67 -14.13
CA ILE A 101 -11.63 -6.01 -15.56
C ILE A 101 -12.80 -5.33 -16.27
N GLU A 102 -14.01 -5.36 -15.68
CA GLU A 102 -15.20 -4.72 -16.22
C GLU A 102 -15.05 -3.21 -16.44
N ARG A 103 -14.11 -2.58 -15.75
CA ARG A 103 -13.84 -1.13 -15.80
C ARG A 103 -12.53 -0.78 -16.51
N GLY A 104 -11.76 -1.77 -16.94
CA GLY A 104 -10.42 -1.56 -17.49
C GLY A 104 -9.49 -0.89 -16.46
N GLN A 105 -9.67 -1.21 -15.18
CA GLN A 105 -8.96 -0.60 -14.07
C GLN A 105 -7.53 -1.14 -13.97
N LYS A 106 -6.54 -0.25 -13.96
CA LYS A 106 -5.15 -0.62 -13.67
C LYS A 106 -5.00 -0.97 -12.20
N PHE A 107 -4.20 -2.00 -11.92
CA PHE A 107 -3.93 -2.44 -10.56
C PHE A 107 -2.55 -3.05 -10.40
N THR A 108 -2.10 -3.09 -9.18
CA THR A 108 -0.94 -3.85 -8.72
C THR A 108 -1.23 -4.45 -7.35
N PHE A 109 -0.30 -5.25 -6.83
CA PHE A 109 -0.45 -5.85 -5.51
C PHE A 109 0.90 -6.05 -4.83
N VAL A 110 0.87 -6.29 -3.53
CA VAL A 110 1.94 -6.90 -2.74
C VAL A 110 1.40 -8.17 -2.09
N PHE A 111 2.28 -9.11 -1.75
CA PHE A 111 1.90 -10.30 -1.01
C PHE A 111 1.69 -9.99 0.47
N GLY A 112 0.77 -10.75 1.09
CA GLY A 112 0.60 -10.86 2.52
C GLY A 112 0.88 -12.29 3.00
N ASN A 113 0.82 -12.50 4.30
CA ASN A 113 1.19 -13.79 4.89
C ASN A 113 0.15 -14.91 4.70
N HIS A 114 -1.07 -14.57 4.30
CA HIS A 114 -2.12 -15.55 4.01
C HIS A 114 -2.27 -15.88 2.52
N ASP A 115 -1.62 -15.16 1.61
CA ASP A 115 -1.77 -15.39 0.16
C ASP A 115 -1.19 -16.74 -0.31
N VAL A 116 -0.24 -17.33 0.45
CA VAL A 116 0.39 -18.63 0.14
C VAL A 116 0.23 -19.66 1.25
N GLU A 117 -0.73 -19.50 2.13
CA GLU A 117 -0.87 -20.34 3.33
C GLU A 117 -1.26 -21.79 2.99
N ASP A 118 -2.04 -22.03 1.96
CA ASP A 118 -2.41 -23.37 1.47
C ASP A 118 -1.23 -24.13 0.83
N ARG A 119 -0.22 -23.39 0.28
CA ARG A 119 1.03 -23.91 -0.31
C ARG A 119 0.86 -24.83 -1.52
N SER A 120 -0.32 -24.84 -2.17
CA SER A 120 -0.50 -25.52 -3.45
C SER A 120 -0.03 -24.64 -4.61
N PHE A 121 -0.19 -23.32 -4.47
CA PHE A 121 0.42 -22.30 -5.35
C PHE A 121 1.69 -21.74 -4.71
N THR A 122 2.66 -21.41 -5.54
CA THR A 122 3.81 -20.59 -5.14
C THR A 122 3.50 -19.11 -5.33
N HIS A 123 4.35 -18.22 -4.80
CA HIS A 123 4.24 -16.79 -5.08
C HIS A 123 4.30 -16.50 -6.59
N GLU A 124 5.15 -17.22 -7.32
CA GLU A 124 5.28 -17.08 -8.78
C GLU A 124 4.01 -17.52 -9.50
N ASP A 125 3.36 -18.63 -9.06
CA ASP A 125 2.09 -19.08 -9.63
C ASP A 125 1.00 -18.01 -9.45
N ILE A 126 0.93 -17.39 -8.26
CA ILE A 126 -0.03 -16.32 -7.95
C ILE A 126 0.30 -15.05 -8.77
N LEU A 127 1.56 -14.68 -8.89
CA LEU A 127 1.98 -13.57 -9.75
C LEU A 127 1.56 -13.81 -11.21
N GLU A 128 1.77 -15.01 -11.75
CA GLU A 128 1.33 -15.38 -13.10
C GLU A 128 -0.21 -15.29 -13.23
N ILE A 129 -0.97 -15.68 -12.20
CA ILE A 129 -2.42 -15.54 -12.18
C ILE A 129 -2.81 -14.05 -12.30
N TYR A 130 -2.25 -13.17 -11.45
CA TYR A 130 -2.54 -11.73 -11.51
C TYR A 130 -2.12 -11.11 -12.85
N GLN A 131 -0.96 -11.47 -13.38
CA GLN A 131 -0.47 -11.00 -14.68
C GLN A 131 -1.34 -11.48 -15.87
N SER A 132 -2.15 -12.51 -15.68
CA SER A 132 -3.09 -12.96 -16.71
C SER A 132 -4.29 -12.01 -16.90
N TYR A 133 -4.53 -11.09 -15.97
CA TYR A 133 -5.61 -10.12 -16.05
C TYR A 133 -5.15 -8.81 -16.69
N GLU A 134 -5.99 -8.26 -17.57
CA GLU A 134 -5.77 -6.95 -18.18
C GLU A 134 -5.72 -5.87 -17.09
N GLY A 135 -4.76 -4.96 -17.19
CA GLY A 135 -4.56 -3.89 -16.24
C GLY A 135 -3.61 -4.21 -15.08
N CYS A 136 -3.13 -5.46 -14.96
CA CYS A 136 -2.10 -5.81 -13.98
C CYS A 136 -0.77 -5.14 -14.33
N LEU A 137 -0.19 -4.42 -13.36
CA LEU A 137 1.11 -3.76 -13.48
C LEU A 137 2.18 -4.42 -12.61
N ALA A 138 1.83 -5.45 -11.85
CA ALA A 138 2.77 -6.16 -11.00
C ALA A 138 3.76 -6.98 -11.84
N TYR A 139 5.01 -6.96 -11.43
CA TYR A 139 6.08 -7.78 -11.97
C TYR A 139 7.10 -8.09 -10.89
N ASP A 140 7.98 -9.03 -11.13
CA ASP A 140 9.12 -9.27 -10.26
C ASP A 140 10.38 -8.64 -10.88
N ALA A 141 10.95 -7.64 -10.22
CA ALA A 141 12.06 -6.86 -10.76
C ALA A 141 13.36 -7.67 -10.84
N ASP A 142 13.56 -8.57 -9.91
CA ASP A 142 14.70 -9.50 -9.88
C ASP A 142 14.33 -10.76 -9.08
N PRO A 143 14.11 -11.89 -9.75
CA PRO A 143 13.77 -13.17 -9.10
C PRO A 143 14.84 -13.70 -8.13
N ALA A 144 15.99 -13.05 -8.02
CA ALA A 144 17.03 -13.40 -7.04
C ALA A 144 16.85 -12.70 -5.70
N LEU A 145 15.94 -11.70 -5.61
CA LEU A 145 15.59 -11.06 -4.37
C LEU A 145 14.78 -12.00 -3.49
N HIS A 146 14.82 -11.75 -2.19
CA HIS A 146 13.90 -12.39 -1.26
C HIS A 146 12.45 -12.01 -1.57
N GLY A 147 11.53 -12.97 -1.47
CA GLY A 147 10.12 -12.78 -1.83
C GLY A 147 9.88 -12.75 -3.34
N CYS A 148 8.70 -12.30 -3.73
CA CYS A 148 8.26 -12.23 -5.12
C CYS A 148 7.49 -10.93 -5.38
N ALA A 149 7.40 -10.52 -6.64
CA ALA A 149 6.71 -9.30 -7.04
C ALA A 149 7.26 -8.02 -6.39
N ASN A 150 8.55 -7.99 -6.03
CA ASN A 150 9.21 -6.75 -5.68
C ASN A 150 9.37 -5.88 -6.92
N HIS A 151 8.73 -4.72 -6.97
CA HIS A 151 8.80 -3.84 -8.13
C HIS A 151 8.56 -2.38 -7.79
N ASN A 152 8.75 -1.51 -8.79
CA ASN A 152 8.39 -0.11 -8.66
C ASN A 152 7.59 0.38 -9.86
N LEU A 153 6.73 1.33 -9.63
CA LEU A 153 5.87 1.93 -10.64
C LEU A 153 6.12 3.44 -10.70
N PRO A 154 6.92 3.91 -11.67
CA PRO A 154 7.10 5.33 -11.88
C PRO A 154 5.85 5.96 -12.49
N ILE A 155 5.46 7.14 -11.99
CA ILE A 155 4.37 7.96 -12.48
C ILE A 155 4.96 9.17 -13.18
N LEU A 156 4.69 9.29 -14.48
CA LEU A 156 5.18 10.42 -15.27
C LEU A 156 4.40 11.70 -14.93
N SER A 157 5.06 12.84 -15.09
CA SER A 157 4.41 14.15 -15.10
C SER A 157 3.30 14.21 -16.16
N SER A 158 2.33 15.09 -16.00
CA SER A 158 1.20 15.25 -16.94
C SER A 158 1.66 15.54 -18.37
N ASP A 159 2.82 16.17 -18.56
CA ASP A 159 3.45 16.40 -19.86
C ASP A 159 4.33 15.23 -20.36
N GLY A 160 4.48 14.17 -19.56
CA GLY A 160 5.25 12.96 -19.89
C GLY A 160 6.77 13.16 -19.96
N THR A 161 7.32 14.25 -19.46
CA THR A 161 8.74 14.59 -19.67
C THR A 161 9.68 14.08 -18.58
N LYS A 162 9.15 13.74 -17.41
CA LYS A 162 9.92 13.27 -16.26
C LYS A 162 9.09 12.33 -15.38
N VAL A 163 9.75 11.57 -14.52
CA VAL A 163 9.09 10.87 -13.42
C VAL A 163 8.78 11.89 -12.32
N ALA A 164 7.50 12.12 -12.05
CA ALA A 164 7.06 13.07 -11.02
C ALA A 164 6.88 12.42 -9.66
N PHE A 165 6.56 11.12 -9.63
CA PHE A 165 6.37 10.33 -8.41
C PHE A 165 6.75 8.87 -8.66
N ASN A 166 6.98 8.08 -7.61
CA ASN A 166 7.22 6.64 -7.74
C ASN A 166 6.50 5.85 -6.64
N LEU A 167 6.11 4.62 -6.94
CA LEU A 167 5.53 3.69 -5.98
C LEU A 167 6.47 2.50 -5.85
N TRP A 168 6.77 2.11 -4.60
CA TRP A 168 7.58 0.93 -4.28
C TRP A 168 6.69 -0.17 -3.76
N MET A 169 6.76 -1.37 -4.33
CA MET A 169 6.06 -2.56 -3.89
C MET A 169 7.09 -3.55 -3.33
N PHE A 170 6.93 -3.90 -2.05
CA PHE A 170 7.79 -4.86 -1.38
C PHE A 170 6.98 -6.09 -0.95
N ASP A 171 7.53 -7.26 -1.21
CA ASP A 171 7.09 -8.46 -0.53
C ASP A 171 7.73 -8.48 0.87
N SER A 172 6.93 -8.28 1.91
CA SER A 172 7.38 -8.33 3.31
C SER A 172 7.51 -9.75 3.85
N GLY A 173 7.33 -10.74 2.98
CA GLY A 173 7.31 -12.14 3.33
C GLY A 173 6.02 -12.59 4.02
N ASP A 174 5.97 -13.86 4.35
CA ASP A 174 4.87 -14.50 5.08
C ASP A 174 5.28 -14.83 6.52
N TYR A 175 5.88 -15.98 6.72
CA TYR A 175 6.37 -16.47 8.02
C TYR A 175 7.81 -16.96 7.90
N LEU A 176 8.60 -16.73 8.93
CA LEU A 176 9.95 -17.30 9.04
C LEU A 176 9.92 -18.81 8.88
N THR A 177 10.91 -19.34 8.18
CA THR A 177 11.05 -20.78 7.97
C THR A 177 12.35 -21.31 8.55
N ASN A 178 12.31 -22.58 8.98
CA ASN A 178 13.47 -23.37 9.36
C ASN A 178 14.26 -23.80 8.10
N GLU A 179 15.47 -24.34 8.27
CA GLU A 179 16.31 -24.84 7.18
C GLU A 179 15.64 -25.93 6.32
N ASP A 180 14.64 -26.64 6.87
CA ASP A 180 13.89 -27.68 6.18
C ASP A 180 12.62 -27.13 5.45
N GLY A 181 12.39 -25.82 5.48
CA GLY A 181 11.26 -25.15 4.87
C GLY A 181 9.95 -25.22 5.68
N SER A 182 9.97 -25.81 6.88
CA SER A 182 8.83 -25.72 7.79
C SER A 182 8.77 -24.35 8.45
N TRP A 183 7.57 -23.89 8.82
CA TRP A 183 7.43 -22.64 9.54
C TRP A 183 8.16 -22.63 10.88
N TYR A 184 8.76 -21.52 11.21
CA TYR A 184 9.34 -21.30 12.53
C TYR A 184 8.27 -20.87 13.52
N TYR A 185 8.26 -21.49 14.71
CA TYR A 185 7.35 -21.18 15.80
C TYR A 185 8.13 -20.64 17.00
N ASP A 186 7.59 -19.63 17.64
CA ASP A 186 8.15 -19.09 18.87
C ASP A 186 7.87 -19.96 20.10
N GLU A 187 8.29 -19.48 21.28
CA GLU A 187 8.07 -20.19 22.55
C GLU A 187 6.59 -20.32 22.98
N TYR A 188 5.68 -19.61 22.28
CA TYR A 188 4.23 -19.66 22.50
C TYR A 188 3.49 -20.48 21.44
N ASP A 189 4.22 -21.22 20.60
CA ASP A 189 3.67 -22.01 19.48
C ASP A 189 2.94 -21.13 18.43
N SER A 190 3.43 -19.91 18.26
CA SER A 190 2.92 -18.96 17.25
C SER A 190 3.91 -18.88 16.08
N ARG A 191 3.38 -18.86 14.85
CA ARG A 191 4.20 -18.59 13.66
C ARG A 191 4.77 -17.18 13.76
N VAL A 192 6.00 -17.00 13.30
CA VAL A 192 6.73 -15.74 13.41
C VAL A 192 6.79 -15.10 12.03
N TYR A 193 6.34 -13.86 11.92
CA TYR A 193 6.31 -13.13 10.65
C TYR A 193 7.71 -12.83 10.11
N ASP A 194 7.82 -12.80 8.79
CA ASP A 194 9.01 -12.36 8.07
C ASP A 194 9.03 -10.82 7.91
N CYS A 195 10.01 -10.28 7.20
CA CYS A 195 10.17 -8.84 6.92
C CYS A 195 10.92 -8.63 5.61
N VAL A 196 10.90 -7.40 5.11
CA VAL A 196 11.73 -6.98 3.97
C VAL A 196 13.21 -7.19 4.28
N ARG A 197 13.93 -7.92 3.40
CA ARG A 197 15.31 -8.36 3.60
C ARG A 197 16.34 -7.40 2.98
N LYS A 198 17.59 -7.58 3.36
CA LYS A 198 18.70 -6.70 2.93
C LYS A 198 18.86 -6.57 1.44
N ASP A 199 18.67 -7.64 0.70
CA ASP A 199 18.78 -7.64 -0.76
C ASP A 199 17.69 -6.78 -1.41
N GLN A 200 16.44 -6.83 -0.91
CA GLN A 200 15.36 -5.95 -1.31
C GLN A 200 15.66 -4.48 -0.95
N ILE A 201 16.22 -4.23 0.25
CA ILE A 201 16.61 -2.88 0.70
C ILE A 201 17.71 -2.32 -0.20
N GLU A 202 18.73 -3.11 -0.54
CA GLU A 202 19.79 -2.68 -1.46
C GLU A 202 19.28 -2.49 -2.88
N TRP A 203 18.34 -3.33 -3.35
CA TRP A 203 17.65 -3.13 -4.62
C TRP A 203 16.93 -1.77 -4.64
N TYR A 204 16.11 -1.48 -3.64
CA TYR A 204 15.43 -0.19 -3.50
C TYR A 204 16.43 0.99 -3.55
N LYS A 205 17.49 0.96 -2.74
CA LYS A 205 18.50 2.03 -2.71
C LYS A 205 19.15 2.25 -4.07
N ASN A 206 19.40 1.18 -4.79
CA ASN A 206 20.02 1.24 -6.12
C ASN A 206 19.04 1.79 -7.17
N GLU A 207 17.81 1.31 -7.20
CA GLU A 207 16.79 1.78 -8.15
C GLU A 207 16.38 3.24 -7.87
N SER A 208 16.18 3.62 -6.59
CA SER A 208 15.93 5.00 -6.20
C SER A 208 17.05 5.94 -6.66
N LYS A 209 18.33 5.50 -6.54
CA LYS A 209 19.47 6.27 -7.03
C LYS A 209 19.49 6.38 -8.56
N LYS A 210 19.15 5.31 -9.28
CA LYS A 210 19.04 5.36 -10.75
C LYS A 210 17.94 6.32 -11.19
N LEU A 211 16.77 6.30 -10.51
CA LEU A 211 15.69 7.25 -10.78
C LEU A 211 16.13 8.69 -10.52
N GLU A 212 16.83 8.96 -9.39
CA GLU A 212 17.36 10.28 -9.06
C GLU A 212 18.34 10.77 -10.14
N GLU A 213 19.28 9.93 -10.58
CA GLU A 213 20.26 10.25 -11.61
C GLU A 213 19.59 10.52 -12.97
N ALA A 214 18.63 9.68 -13.36
CA ALA A 214 17.90 9.82 -14.63
C ALA A 214 16.99 11.05 -14.65
N ASN A 215 16.36 11.38 -13.50
CA ASN A 215 15.43 12.48 -13.35
C ASN A 215 16.12 13.84 -13.05
N GLY A 216 17.42 13.82 -12.74
CA GLY A 216 18.19 14.99 -12.35
C GLY A 216 17.88 15.52 -10.96
N GLY A 217 17.27 14.69 -10.10
CA GLY A 217 16.89 15.00 -8.73
C GLY A 217 16.05 13.88 -8.12
N LYS A 218 15.91 13.89 -6.78
CA LYS A 218 15.11 12.88 -6.07
C LYS A 218 13.67 12.87 -6.56
N VAL A 219 13.12 11.67 -6.66
CA VAL A 219 11.71 11.44 -7.00
C VAL A 219 10.98 11.07 -5.73
N PRO A 220 10.00 11.86 -5.27
CA PRO A 220 9.21 11.49 -4.09
C PRO A 220 8.42 10.22 -4.35
N SER A 221 8.17 9.44 -3.30
CA SER A 221 7.56 8.12 -3.43
C SER A 221 6.76 7.71 -2.21
N ILE A 222 5.93 6.69 -2.37
CA ILE A 222 5.25 5.94 -1.31
C ILE A 222 5.61 4.47 -1.48
N ALA A 223 5.86 3.78 -0.37
CA ALA A 223 6.09 2.35 -0.32
C ALA A 223 4.81 1.61 0.10
N PHE A 224 4.66 0.38 -0.37
CA PHE A 224 3.57 -0.55 -0.04
C PHE A 224 4.18 -1.89 0.34
N GLU A 225 3.75 -2.40 1.45
CA GLU A 225 4.04 -3.75 1.94
C GLU A 225 2.94 -4.19 2.90
N HIS A 226 2.86 -5.47 3.20
CA HIS A 226 1.76 -5.96 4.01
C HIS A 226 2.04 -5.86 5.52
N ILE A 227 3.16 -6.44 5.97
CA ILE A 227 3.48 -6.56 7.40
C ILE A 227 4.15 -5.28 7.89
N ILE A 228 3.60 -4.67 8.95
CA ILE A 228 4.14 -3.44 9.52
C ILE A 228 5.55 -3.63 10.07
N THR A 229 6.42 -2.63 9.87
CA THR A 229 7.77 -2.60 10.44
C THR A 229 7.78 -2.25 11.93
N GLU A 230 8.86 -2.59 12.64
CA GLU A 230 9.06 -2.18 14.04
C GLU A 230 9.00 -0.65 14.21
N GLU A 231 9.52 0.10 13.24
CA GLU A 231 9.49 1.57 13.24
C GLU A 231 8.09 2.12 13.06
N GLY A 232 7.26 1.48 12.24
CA GLY A 232 5.83 1.79 12.11
C GLY A 232 5.10 1.63 13.44
N VAL A 233 5.40 0.55 14.19
CA VAL A 233 4.90 0.37 15.57
C VAL A 233 5.45 1.44 16.51
N ALA A 234 6.75 1.77 16.44
CA ALA A 234 7.39 2.78 17.27
C ALA A 234 6.87 4.20 17.01
N ALA A 235 6.28 4.44 15.83
CA ALA A 235 5.61 5.70 15.52
C ALA A 235 4.46 5.99 16.50
N ILE A 236 3.75 4.96 16.92
CA ILE A 236 2.55 5.07 17.75
C ILE A 236 2.78 4.59 19.19
N LEU A 237 3.51 3.49 19.38
CA LEU A 237 3.76 2.87 20.67
C LEU A 237 5.24 3.08 21.07
N PRO A 238 5.55 3.91 22.08
CA PRO A 238 6.93 4.15 22.45
C PRO A 238 7.58 2.87 22.99
N LYS A 239 8.78 2.57 22.48
CA LYS A 239 9.62 1.47 22.95
C LYS A 239 9.97 1.67 24.44
N MET A 240 9.87 0.62 25.23
CA MET A 240 10.11 0.62 26.66
C MET A 240 11.19 -0.40 27.02
N PRO A 241 11.96 -0.17 28.12
CA PRO A 241 12.81 -1.22 28.66
C PRO A 241 11.99 -2.46 29.05
N SER A 242 12.47 -3.66 28.70
CA SER A 242 11.76 -4.94 28.90
C SER A 242 11.35 -5.21 30.36
N PHE A 243 12.08 -4.67 31.35
CA PHE A 243 11.71 -4.81 32.78
C PHE A 243 10.43 -4.03 33.15
N LEU A 244 9.94 -3.13 32.30
CA LEU A 244 8.67 -2.42 32.49
C LEU A 244 7.51 -3.13 31.76
N GLY A 245 7.70 -4.37 31.31
CA GLY A 245 6.72 -5.15 30.57
C GLY A 245 5.34 -5.32 31.25
N ILE A 246 5.21 -4.98 32.53
CA ILE A 246 3.91 -4.86 33.24
C ILE A 246 3.06 -3.71 32.67
N LEU A 247 3.70 -2.68 32.07
CA LEU A 247 3.04 -1.49 31.52
C LEU A 247 3.03 -1.48 29.98
N GLY A 248 3.45 -2.59 29.36
CA GLY A 248 3.54 -2.70 27.91
C GLY A 248 3.51 -4.15 27.45
N ARG A 249 3.36 -4.33 26.14
CA ARG A 249 3.43 -5.64 25.48
C ARG A 249 4.87 -5.89 25.04
N SER A 250 5.37 -7.09 25.32
CA SER A 250 6.62 -7.58 24.75
C SER A 250 6.29 -8.24 23.38
N PHE A 251 7.03 -7.89 22.35
CA PHE A 251 7.02 -8.58 21.07
C PHE A 251 8.14 -9.63 21.04
N ASN A 252 8.06 -10.58 20.12
CA ASN A 252 8.97 -11.72 20.03
C ASN A 252 10.44 -11.32 19.81
N ASN A 253 10.71 -10.11 19.30
CA ASN A 253 12.08 -9.58 19.15
C ASN A 253 12.73 -9.08 20.46
N GLY A 254 12.10 -9.30 21.61
CA GLY A 254 12.59 -8.83 22.92
C GLY A 254 12.37 -7.35 23.19
N ASN A 255 11.70 -6.63 22.28
CA ASN A 255 11.29 -5.25 22.49
C ASN A 255 9.97 -5.19 23.25
N ALA A 256 9.84 -4.23 24.14
CA ALA A 256 8.59 -3.95 24.83
C ALA A 256 8.08 -2.58 24.40
N TYR A 257 6.78 -2.50 24.11
CA TYR A 257 6.11 -1.26 23.72
C TYR A 257 5.04 -0.91 24.75
N SER A 258 4.86 0.39 24.98
CA SER A 258 3.81 0.88 25.87
C SER A 258 2.43 0.50 25.35
N PHE A 259 1.48 0.19 26.24
CA PHE A 259 0.06 0.10 25.88
C PHE A 259 -0.58 1.48 25.61
N VAL A 260 0.11 2.56 25.97
CA VAL A 260 -0.42 3.92 25.79
C VAL A 260 0.19 4.51 24.52
N PRO A 261 -0.62 4.72 23.48
CA PRO A 261 -0.16 5.36 22.25
C PRO A 261 0.37 6.77 22.51
N VAL A 262 1.33 7.20 21.69
CA VAL A 262 1.75 8.60 21.65
C VAL A 262 0.78 9.38 20.77
N PHE A 263 -0.38 9.73 21.30
CA PHE A 263 -1.45 10.39 20.55
C PHE A 263 -0.99 11.63 19.76
N THR A 264 0.06 12.32 20.23
CA THR A 264 0.62 13.48 19.53
C THR A 264 1.39 13.15 18.26
N ARG A 265 1.71 11.87 18.01
CA ARG A 265 2.35 11.40 16.77
C ARG A 265 1.34 10.87 15.76
N ILE A 266 0.14 10.52 16.22
CA ILE A 266 -0.94 10.07 15.36
C ILE A 266 -1.48 11.30 14.63
N LYS A 267 -1.31 11.33 13.31
CA LYS A 267 -1.83 12.38 12.44
C LYS A 267 -3.34 12.19 12.23
N ASP A 268 -3.76 10.94 12.02
CA ASP A 268 -5.16 10.55 11.79
C ASP A 268 -5.38 9.06 12.08
N GLY A 269 -6.65 8.64 12.16
CA GLY A 269 -7.07 7.23 12.25
C GLY A 269 -6.99 6.64 13.66
N PHE A 270 -7.20 5.33 13.75
CA PHE A 270 -7.43 4.61 15.00
C PHE A 270 -6.50 3.40 15.14
N ILE A 271 -6.27 3.01 16.39
CA ILE A 271 -5.58 1.78 16.80
C ILE A 271 -6.55 1.00 17.66
N LEU A 272 -7.11 -0.07 17.13
CA LEU A 272 -8.05 -0.93 17.86
C LEU A 272 -7.44 -2.28 18.24
N GLU A 273 -6.29 -2.63 17.66
CA GLU A 273 -5.51 -3.80 18.04
C GLU A 273 -4.02 -3.48 18.13
N PRO A 274 -3.25 -4.26 18.92
CA PRO A 274 -1.80 -4.10 18.94
C PRO A 274 -1.21 -4.51 17.59
N PRO A 275 -0.43 -3.64 16.94
CA PRO A 275 0.22 -3.99 15.68
C PRO A 275 1.14 -5.21 15.81
N CYS A 276 1.24 -5.99 14.75
CA CYS A 276 1.94 -7.28 14.72
C CYS A 276 3.13 -7.27 13.74
N PRO A 277 4.26 -6.62 14.07
CA PRO A 277 5.45 -6.59 13.23
C PRO A 277 6.20 -7.91 13.26
N SER A 278 7.10 -8.10 12.29
CA SER A 278 8.18 -9.08 12.39
C SER A 278 9.05 -8.82 13.62
N PRO A 279 9.62 -9.85 14.26
CA PRO A 279 10.69 -9.69 15.25
C PRO A 279 12.02 -9.30 14.59
N ASP A 280 12.21 -9.61 13.31
CA ASP A 280 13.39 -9.25 12.53
C ASP A 280 13.23 -7.84 11.95
N ASN A 281 14.35 -7.12 11.88
CA ASN A 281 14.44 -5.79 11.26
C ASN A 281 15.81 -5.65 10.60
N GLU A 282 15.81 -5.54 9.29
CA GLU A 282 17.04 -5.44 8.52
C GLU A 282 17.38 -4.00 8.05
N GLY A 283 16.65 -3.00 8.58
CA GLY A 283 16.97 -1.58 8.40
C GLY A 283 16.31 -0.92 7.20
N GLN A 284 15.14 -1.42 6.78
CA GLN A 284 14.37 -0.82 5.68
C GLN A 284 14.00 0.63 5.96
N TRP A 285 13.47 0.90 7.15
CA TRP A 285 13.10 2.26 7.54
C TRP A 285 14.28 3.23 7.56
N ASP A 286 15.43 2.77 8.06
CA ASP A 286 16.65 3.56 8.04
C ASP A 286 17.09 3.88 6.61
N ALA A 287 16.88 2.96 5.68
CA ALA A 287 17.16 3.19 4.25
C ALA A 287 16.23 4.24 3.64
N PHE A 288 14.93 4.24 4.00
CA PHE A 288 13.98 5.28 3.59
C PHE A 288 14.40 6.66 4.12
N VAL A 289 14.78 6.76 5.38
CA VAL A 289 15.27 8.01 6.00
C VAL A 289 16.59 8.46 5.37
N GLU A 290 17.53 7.55 5.11
CA GLU A 290 18.81 7.85 4.45
C GLU A 290 18.59 8.38 3.03
N ARG A 291 17.76 7.70 2.24
CA ARG A 291 17.44 8.13 0.87
C ARG A 291 16.61 9.41 0.86
N GLY A 292 15.66 9.57 1.79
CA GLY A 292 14.83 10.74 1.94
C GLY A 292 13.96 11.04 0.72
N ASP A 293 13.46 9.99 0.05
CA ASP A 293 12.57 10.04 -1.10
C ASP A 293 11.24 9.34 -0.82
N VAL A 294 11.14 8.49 0.21
CA VAL A 294 9.91 7.85 0.66
C VAL A 294 9.20 8.73 1.67
N LEU A 295 7.97 9.16 1.36
CA LEU A 295 7.12 10.00 2.21
C LEU A 295 6.38 9.18 3.26
N GLY A 296 6.03 7.95 2.91
CA GLY A 296 5.31 7.04 3.79
C GLY A 296 5.35 5.61 3.28
N CYS A 297 5.07 4.66 4.18
CA CYS A 297 4.90 3.26 3.89
C CYS A 297 3.49 2.82 4.29
N VAL A 298 2.78 2.17 3.37
CA VAL A 298 1.40 1.70 3.54
C VAL A 298 1.42 0.24 3.91
N PHE A 299 0.72 -0.10 5.00
CA PHE A 299 0.61 -1.43 5.56
C PHE A 299 -0.83 -1.93 5.58
N GLY A 300 -1.02 -3.24 5.52
CA GLY A 300 -2.23 -3.98 5.85
C GLY A 300 -2.06 -4.76 7.15
N HIS A 301 -2.42 -6.06 7.16
CA HIS A 301 -2.14 -7.05 8.19
C HIS A 301 -2.93 -6.89 9.49
N ASP A 302 -3.03 -5.69 10.02
CA ASP A 302 -3.82 -5.39 11.23
C ASP A 302 -5.20 -4.88 10.80
N HIS A 303 -6.21 -5.75 10.81
CA HIS A 303 -7.52 -5.53 10.16
C HIS A 303 -8.33 -4.38 10.73
N VAL A 304 -8.03 -3.95 11.97
CA VAL A 304 -8.81 -2.92 12.68
C VAL A 304 -7.96 -1.71 13.08
N ASN A 305 -6.84 -1.50 12.38
CA ASN A 305 -5.99 -0.34 12.52
C ASN A 305 -6.06 0.54 11.27
N SER A 306 -6.26 1.85 11.46
CA SER A 306 -6.35 2.81 10.34
C SER A 306 -5.46 4.05 10.55
N PHE A 307 -4.53 4.01 11.50
CA PHE A 307 -3.74 5.16 11.90
C PHE A 307 -2.74 5.61 10.83
N ILE A 308 -2.41 6.90 10.91
CA ILE A 308 -1.27 7.52 10.23
C ILE A 308 -0.40 8.15 11.31
N ALA A 309 0.87 7.79 11.35
CA ALA A 309 1.80 8.33 12.32
C ALA A 309 3.20 8.47 11.71
N GLU A 310 3.93 9.50 12.14
CA GLU A 310 5.27 9.78 11.63
C GLU A 310 6.35 9.20 12.52
N TYR A 311 7.36 8.61 11.89
CA TYR A 311 8.60 8.23 12.55
C TYR A 311 9.82 8.65 11.70
N ASN A 312 10.65 9.55 12.22
CA ASN A 312 11.86 10.05 11.56
C ASN A 312 11.62 10.66 10.15
N GLY A 313 10.46 11.30 9.95
CA GLY A 313 10.13 11.97 8.69
C GLY A 313 9.47 11.08 7.63
N VAL A 314 9.16 9.82 7.95
CA VAL A 314 8.41 8.90 7.10
C VAL A 314 7.12 8.51 7.82
N ASP A 315 6.00 8.49 7.11
CA ASP A 315 4.70 8.12 7.66
C ASP A 315 4.48 6.61 7.64
N ALA A 316 4.06 6.04 8.77
CA ALA A 316 3.44 4.72 8.82
C ALA A 316 1.95 4.88 8.57
N ILE A 317 1.42 4.22 7.54
CA ILE A 317 0.04 4.38 7.07
C ILE A 317 -0.64 3.01 7.12
N MET A 318 -1.42 2.75 8.18
CA MET A 318 -2.19 1.51 8.30
C MET A 318 -3.48 1.60 7.53
N THR A 319 -3.78 0.57 6.76
CA THR A 319 -5.05 0.42 6.05
C THR A 319 -5.78 -0.80 6.60
N PRO A 320 -6.98 -0.65 7.18
CA PRO A 320 -7.74 -1.76 7.74
C PRO A 320 -8.28 -2.69 6.66
N GLY A 321 -8.64 -3.91 7.05
CA GLY A 321 -9.17 -4.91 6.13
C GLY A 321 -10.54 -4.54 5.56
N ILE A 322 -10.75 -4.93 4.29
CA ILE A 322 -12.06 -4.87 3.64
C ILE A 322 -12.84 -6.20 3.78
N THR A 323 -12.22 -7.17 4.40
CA THR A 323 -12.75 -8.55 4.54
C THR A 323 -14.13 -8.61 5.16
N SER A 324 -14.94 -9.61 4.77
CA SER A 324 -16.10 -10.09 5.54
C SER A 324 -15.93 -11.52 6.04
N GLU A 325 -14.97 -12.28 5.53
CA GLU A 325 -14.68 -13.63 6.00
C GLU A 325 -13.85 -13.65 7.29
N SER A 326 -12.92 -12.71 7.46
CA SER A 326 -12.10 -12.60 8.65
C SER A 326 -12.64 -11.52 9.60
N TYR A 327 -11.97 -11.34 10.74
CA TYR A 327 -12.37 -10.31 11.70
C TYR A 327 -12.18 -8.89 11.11
N ASN A 328 -13.11 -8.00 11.44
CA ASN A 328 -13.07 -6.60 11.06
C ASN A 328 -13.79 -5.74 12.09
N ASP A 329 -13.59 -4.43 12.02
CA ASP A 329 -14.40 -3.46 12.76
C ASP A 329 -15.38 -2.77 11.81
N PRO A 330 -16.71 -2.84 12.03
CA PRO A 330 -17.70 -2.27 11.11
C PRO A 330 -17.59 -0.76 10.90
N MET A 331 -16.96 -0.02 11.82
CA MET A 331 -16.75 1.43 11.67
C MET A 331 -15.50 1.73 10.82
N LEU A 332 -14.46 0.87 10.91
CA LEU A 332 -13.19 1.09 10.22
C LEU A 332 -13.06 0.35 8.90
N ARG A 333 -13.82 -0.76 8.71
CA ARG A 333 -13.80 -1.55 7.47
C ARG A 333 -13.89 -0.65 6.23
N GLY A 334 -12.95 -0.82 5.28
CA GLY A 334 -12.92 -0.04 4.06
C GLY A 334 -11.51 0.09 3.48
N GLY A 335 -11.42 0.67 2.29
CA GLY A 335 -10.16 0.97 1.63
C GLY A 335 -9.65 2.38 1.98
N ARG A 336 -8.45 2.68 1.51
CA ARG A 336 -7.82 4.00 1.67
C ARG A 336 -7.62 4.66 0.31
N ILE A 337 -7.92 5.94 0.22
CA ILE A 337 -7.62 6.77 -0.95
C ILE A 337 -6.33 7.53 -0.64
N ILE A 338 -5.39 7.54 -1.59
CA ILE A 338 -4.21 8.39 -1.56
C ILE A 338 -4.25 9.27 -2.81
N THR A 339 -4.14 10.59 -2.63
CA THR A 339 -4.14 11.56 -3.72
C THR A 339 -2.82 12.33 -3.74
N ILE A 340 -2.17 12.33 -4.89
CA ILE A 340 -0.90 13.01 -5.13
C ILE A 340 -1.17 14.17 -6.08
N ASP A 341 -0.58 15.33 -5.79
CA ASP A 341 -0.62 16.53 -6.65
C ASP A 341 0.73 16.71 -7.33
N GLU A 342 0.76 16.73 -8.66
CA GLU A 342 1.98 16.97 -9.43
C GLU A 342 2.65 18.32 -9.10
N ASN A 343 1.87 19.30 -8.67
CA ASN A 343 2.39 20.63 -8.31
C ASN A 343 3.02 20.67 -6.91
N ASP A 344 2.75 19.66 -6.08
CA ASP A 344 3.31 19.50 -4.73
C ASP A 344 3.59 18.02 -4.42
N PRO A 345 4.44 17.34 -5.21
CA PRO A 345 4.59 15.90 -5.16
C PRO A 345 5.33 15.41 -3.91
N TRP A 346 5.87 16.32 -3.07
CA TRP A 346 6.46 16.02 -1.77
C TRP A 346 5.45 15.97 -0.62
N ASN A 347 4.17 16.12 -0.94
CA ASN A 347 3.05 15.94 -0.05
C ASN A 347 2.02 15.00 -0.70
N TYR A 348 1.19 14.40 0.12
CA TYR A 348 0.05 13.61 -0.32
C TYR A 348 -1.13 13.84 0.60
N GLU A 349 -2.33 13.66 0.08
CA GLU A 349 -3.55 13.61 0.88
C GLU A 349 -4.03 12.17 0.98
N THR A 350 -4.61 11.79 2.12
CA THR A 350 -5.20 10.46 2.26
C THR A 350 -6.42 10.48 3.16
N GLU A 351 -7.38 9.63 2.81
CA GLU A 351 -8.62 9.46 3.56
C GLU A 351 -9.11 8.01 3.48
N MET A 352 -9.91 7.61 4.47
CA MET A 352 -10.56 6.29 4.47
C MET A 352 -11.86 6.34 3.68
N LEU A 353 -12.06 5.34 2.80
CA LEU A 353 -13.32 5.06 2.14
C LEU A 353 -14.05 3.96 2.90
N HIS A 354 -14.79 4.34 3.94
CA HIS A 354 -15.45 3.37 4.80
C HIS A 354 -16.60 2.64 4.10
N PHE A 355 -16.72 1.34 4.39
CA PHE A 355 -17.79 0.48 3.89
C PHE A 355 -19.18 1.05 4.17
N HIS A 356 -19.43 1.49 5.40
CA HIS A 356 -20.72 2.09 5.80
C HIS A 356 -21.00 3.41 5.07
N ALA A 357 -19.98 4.20 4.74
CA ALA A 357 -20.14 5.46 4.01
C ALA A 357 -20.60 5.21 2.57
N LEU A 358 -20.06 4.18 1.89
CA LEU A 358 -20.58 3.75 0.59
C LEU A 358 -22.00 3.22 0.70
N ALA A 359 -22.30 2.39 1.71
CA ALA A 359 -23.63 1.83 1.93
C ALA A 359 -24.71 2.91 2.14
N LEU A 360 -24.34 4.11 2.59
CA LEU A 360 -25.27 5.24 2.79
C LEU A 360 -25.44 6.11 1.56
N LYS A 361 -24.70 5.89 0.47
CA LYS A 361 -24.89 6.64 -0.78
C LYS A 361 -26.20 6.27 -1.46
N GLU A 362 -26.79 7.26 -2.12
CA GLU A 362 -28.00 7.03 -2.91
C GLU A 362 -27.73 6.04 -4.04
N GLY A 363 -28.52 4.98 -4.11
CA GLY A 363 -28.37 3.93 -5.12
C GLY A 363 -27.36 2.83 -4.78
N SER A 364 -26.73 2.86 -3.58
CA SER A 364 -25.87 1.77 -3.12
C SER A 364 -26.63 0.45 -3.01
N LEU A 365 -26.04 -0.64 -3.50
CA LEU A 365 -26.55 -1.99 -3.37
C LEU A 365 -26.00 -2.74 -2.15
N ILE A 366 -25.00 -2.17 -1.46
CA ILE A 366 -24.42 -2.76 -0.24
C ILE A 366 -25.50 -3.14 0.80
N PRO A 367 -26.49 -2.30 1.12
CA PRO A 367 -27.55 -2.69 2.06
C PRO A 367 -28.38 -3.90 1.62
N GLU A 368 -28.60 -4.06 0.31
CA GLU A 368 -29.35 -5.20 -0.24
C GLU A 368 -28.52 -6.49 -0.13
N VAL A 369 -27.25 -6.43 -0.53
CA VAL A 369 -26.33 -7.58 -0.52
C VAL A 369 -26.06 -8.06 0.90
N THR A 370 -25.79 -7.13 1.84
CA THR A 370 -25.50 -7.48 3.23
C THR A 370 -26.74 -7.84 4.05
N GLY A 371 -27.93 -7.44 3.59
CA GLY A 371 -29.17 -7.51 4.40
C GLY A 371 -29.17 -6.57 5.61
N GLN A 372 -28.19 -5.66 5.74
CA GLN A 372 -28.12 -4.70 6.84
C GLN A 372 -29.02 -3.49 6.58
N SER A 373 -29.59 -2.96 7.66
CA SER A 373 -30.45 -1.79 7.56
C SER A 373 -29.65 -0.49 7.41
N ILE A 374 -30.20 0.48 6.69
CA ILE A 374 -29.66 1.85 6.63
C ILE A 374 -29.44 2.46 8.03
N ALA A 375 -30.30 2.12 8.99
CA ALA A 375 -30.14 2.58 10.37
C ALA A 375 -28.87 2.02 11.05
N SER A 376 -28.47 0.78 10.72
CA SER A 376 -27.23 0.19 11.20
C SER A 376 -26.02 0.96 10.65
N PHE A 377 -25.97 1.25 9.36
CA PHE A 377 -24.87 2.00 8.76
C PHE A 377 -24.79 3.44 9.29
N ARG A 378 -25.94 4.13 9.50
CA ARG A 378 -25.96 5.44 10.14
C ARG A 378 -25.46 5.42 11.59
N LEU A 379 -25.70 4.33 12.31
CA LEU A 379 -25.16 4.16 13.66
C LEU A 379 -23.64 4.01 13.63
N GLN A 380 -23.08 3.26 12.68
CA GLN A 380 -21.64 3.12 12.48
C GLN A 380 -20.99 4.48 12.17
N GLU A 381 -21.54 5.23 11.22
CA GLU A 381 -21.08 6.59 10.87
C GLU A 381 -21.12 7.54 12.10
N PHE A 382 -22.19 7.51 12.86
CA PHE A 382 -22.34 8.32 14.08
C PHE A 382 -21.31 7.95 15.16
N LEU A 383 -21.08 6.66 15.39
CA LEU A 383 -20.12 6.19 16.37
C LEU A 383 -18.68 6.54 15.95
N LEU A 384 -18.35 6.40 14.66
CA LEU A 384 -17.05 6.82 14.13
C LEU A 384 -16.83 8.32 14.36
N GLY A 385 -17.81 9.17 14.02
CA GLY A 385 -17.71 10.61 14.24
C GLY A 385 -17.52 11.01 15.70
N ILE A 386 -18.14 10.31 16.65
CA ILE A 386 -17.87 10.52 18.09
C ILE A 386 -16.44 10.14 18.44
N SER A 387 -15.94 9.01 17.91
CA SER A 387 -14.58 8.52 18.17
C SER A 387 -13.52 9.48 17.63
N GLU A 388 -13.73 10.04 16.44
CA GLU A 388 -12.86 11.08 15.85
C GLU A 388 -12.79 12.35 16.71
N VAL A 389 -13.94 12.81 17.21
CA VAL A 389 -14.00 13.97 18.12
C VAL A 389 -13.24 13.66 19.40
N ALA A 390 -13.42 12.47 19.98
CA ALA A 390 -12.71 12.05 21.19
C ALA A 390 -11.18 11.98 20.97
N LEU A 391 -10.74 11.47 19.83
CA LEU A 391 -9.33 11.43 19.45
C LEU A 391 -8.73 12.85 19.36
N LYS A 392 -9.40 13.76 18.66
CA LYS A 392 -8.95 15.18 18.54
C LYS A 392 -8.89 15.87 19.90
N ILE A 393 -9.86 15.62 20.79
CA ILE A 393 -9.80 16.14 22.18
C ILE A 393 -8.60 15.57 22.93
N GLY A 394 -8.33 14.25 22.80
CA GLY A 394 -7.17 13.60 23.41
C GLY A 394 -5.84 14.19 22.92
N GLN A 395 -5.72 14.46 21.62
CA GLN A 395 -4.55 15.12 21.03
C GLN A 395 -4.33 16.54 21.59
N VAL A 396 -5.38 17.35 21.71
CA VAL A 396 -5.33 18.69 22.27
C VAL A 396 -4.93 18.66 23.76
N LEU A 397 -5.53 17.77 24.56
CA LEU A 397 -5.21 17.65 25.98
C LEU A 397 -3.75 17.23 26.20
N THR A 398 -3.22 16.32 25.39
CA THR A 398 -1.81 15.91 25.50
C THR A 398 -0.83 17.01 25.07
N PHE A 399 -1.22 17.91 24.19
CA PHE A 399 -0.43 19.08 23.83
C PHE A 399 -0.26 20.07 25.02
N PHE A 400 -1.28 20.23 25.86
CA PHE A 400 -1.24 21.14 27.02
C PHE A 400 -0.56 20.53 28.28
N ILE A 401 -0.32 19.20 28.29
CA ILE A 401 0.33 18.52 29.42
C ILE A 401 1.86 18.42 29.25
N ARG A 402 2.38 18.76 28.09
CA ARG A 402 3.82 18.91 27.80
C ARG A 402 4.27 20.34 28.08
#